data_40530bcaa3e410d49d60aaccf5b2c3df
#
_entry.id   40530bcaa3e410d49d60aaccf5b2c3df
#
_cell.length_a   1.000
_cell.length_b   1.000
_cell.length_c   1.000
_cell.angle_alpha   90.00
_cell.angle_beta   90.00
_cell.angle_gamma   90.00
#
_symmetry.space_group_name_H-M   'P 1'
#
loop_
_entity.id
_entity.type
_entity.pdbx_description
1 polymer ?
#
loop_
_entity_poly.entity_id
_entity_poly.type
_entity_poly.pdbx_seq_one_letter_code
_entity_poly.pdbx_strand_id
1 'polypeptide(L)'
;DGTISGLDADYCRAVAAAVLGDANAVVFVALTAAERFTAVLTGDVDVLMRNSTWTQSRDTEVGMDFGPTTYFDGQQLMGRASDGFTTASGVADVDGSVICTNAGTTTETNISEQAGQLGIDITLNTFEDFDQVTQAYIDGVCDIITTDGSGLVGRKAVQEPADQDWVIF
;
A
#
# COMPACT_ATOMS: atom_id res chain seq x y z
N ASP A 1 -1.78 17.57 14.74
CA ASP A 1 -0.73 18.56 14.96
C ASP A 1 0.20 18.72 13.74
N GLY A 2 0.00 17.94 12.67
CA GLY A 2 0.78 18.03 11.43
C GLY A 2 2.20 17.42 11.51
N THR A 3 2.52 16.72 12.59
CA THR A 3 3.82 16.06 12.74
C THR A 3 3.90 14.84 11.82
N ILE A 4 4.89 14.84 10.94
CA ILE A 4 5.18 13.67 10.07
C ILE A 4 6.09 12.72 10.83
N SER A 5 5.65 11.47 11.01
CA SER A 5 6.35 10.43 11.76
C SER A 5 6.15 9.05 11.11
N GLY A 6 6.95 8.09 11.51
CA GLY A 6 6.92 6.73 11.04
C GLY A 6 8.23 6.32 10.35
N LEU A 7 8.33 5.04 9.98
CA LEU A 7 9.54 4.42 9.43
C LEU A 7 10.10 5.19 8.22
N ASP A 8 9.25 5.51 7.25
CA ASP A 8 9.68 6.22 6.03
C ASP A 8 10.17 7.64 6.33
N ALA A 9 9.50 8.35 7.26
CA ALA A 9 9.93 9.67 7.70
C ALA A 9 11.28 9.63 8.41
N ASP A 10 11.54 8.58 9.20
CA ASP A 10 12.80 8.41 9.89
C ASP A 10 13.94 8.08 8.92
N TYR A 11 13.67 7.31 7.86
CA TYR A 11 14.64 7.13 6.77
C TYR A 11 14.93 8.45 6.04
N CYS A 12 13.94 9.30 5.76
CA CYS A 12 14.19 10.63 5.20
C CYS A 12 15.12 11.46 6.10
N ARG A 13 14.88 11.45 7.42
CA ARG A 13 15.75 12.13 8.39
C ARG A 13 17.17 11.56 8.42
N ALA A 14 17.29 10.23 8.32
CA ALA A 14 18.59 9.56 8.27
C ALA A 14 19.39 9.95 7.02
N VAL A 15 18.73 10.04 5.85
CA VAL A 15 19.36 10.51 4.61
C VAL A 15 19.78 11.99 4.76
N ALA A 16 18.93 12.86 5.29
CA ALA A 16 19.27 14.26 5.53
C ALA A 16 20.47 14.39 6.47
N ALA A 17 20.51 13.62 7.55
CA ALA A 17 21.64 13.59 8.47
C ALA A 17 22.95 13.15 7.77
N ALA A 18 22.87 12.12 6.93
CA ALA A 18 24.05 11.59 6.23
C ALA A 18 24.58 12.52 5.14
N VAL A 19 23.69 13.18 4.39
CA VAL A 19 24.07 14.01 3.23
C VAL A 19 24.31 15.46 3.64
N LEU A 20 23.49 16.01 4.53
CA LEU A 20 23.47 17.44 4.89
C LEU A 20 24.03 17.69 6.30
N GLY A 21 24.28 16.65 7.08
CA GLY A 21 24.80 16.76 8.45
C GLY A 21 23.74 17.14 9.51
N ASP A 22 22.47 17.25 9.11
CA ASP A 22 21.36 17.59 10.00
C ASP A 22 20.10 16.79 9.64
N ALA A 23 19.60 15.99 10.56
CA ALA A 23 18.38 15.19 10.40
C ALA A 23 17.11 16.05 10.21
N ASN A 24 17.15 17.32 10.59
CA ASN A 24 16.02 18.24 10.44
C ASN A 24 16.07 19.02 9.11
N ALA A 25 17.17 18.94 8.36
CA ALA A 25 17.31 19.58 7.04
C ALA A 25 16.55 18.75 5.96
N VAL A 26 15.27 18.46 6.22
CA VAL A 26 14.38 17.70 5.33
C VAL A 26 13.06 18.44 5.17
N VAL A 27 12.58 18.50 3.92
CA VAL A 27 11.23 18.98 3.59
C VAL A 27 10.41 17.79 3.14
N PHE A 28 9.31 17.53 3.83
CA PHE A 28 8.43 16.41 3.48
C PHE A 28 7.37 16.86 2.48
N VAL A 29 7.20 16.08 1.42
CA VAL A 29 6.14 16.25 0.42
C VAL A 29 5.30 14.98 0.44
N ALA A 30 4.02 15.08 0.83
CA ALA A 30 3.10 13.95 0.79
C ALA A 30 2.64 13.71 -0.66
N LEU A 31 2.77 12.48 -1.13
CA LEU A 31 2.44 12.07 -2.50
C LEU A 31 1.55 10.84 -2.49
N THR A 32 0.63 10.77 -3.44
CA THR A 32 -0.16 9.57 -3.71
C THR A 32 0.70 8.46 -4.33
N ALA A 33 0.15 7.25 -4.41
CA ALA A 33 0.84 6.15 -5.07
C ALA A 33 1.06 6.40 -6.57
N ALA A 34 0.15 7.13 -7.22
CA ALA A 34 0.23 7.44 -8.65
C ALA A 34 1.26 8.55 -8.95
N GLU A 35 1.40 9.55 -8.08
CA GLU A 35 2.25 10.73 -8.31
C GLU A 35 3.72 10.51 -7.97
N ARG A 36 4.03 9.59 -7.05
CA ARG A 36 5.35 9.48 -6.40
C ARG A 36 6.53 9.34 -7.37
N PHE A 37 6.36 8.61 -8.47
CA PHE A 37 7.45 8.40 -9.44
C PHE A 37 7.67 9.63 -10.31
N THR A 38 6.60 10.26 -10.75
CA THR A 38 6.68 11.50 -11.52
C THR A 38 7.38 12.60 -10.73
N ALA A 39 7.07 12.73 -9.43
CA ALA A 39 7.69 13.74 -8.57
C ALA A 39 9.22 13.58 -8.45
N VAL A 40 9.73 12.33 -8.43
CA VAL A 40 11.18 12.08 -8.48
C VAL A 40 11.76 12.42 -9.84
N LEU A 41 11.10 11.99 -10.92
CA LEU A 41 11.59 12.19 -12.30
C LEU A 41 11.63 13.67 -12.69
N THR A 42 10.69 14.47 -12.20
CA THR A 42 10.64 15.92 -12.48
C THR A 42 11.56 16.74 -11.55
N GLY A 43 12.09 16.11 -10.51
CA GLY A 43 12.93 16.78 -9.51
C GLY A 43 12.13 17.60 -8.50
N ASP A 44 10.82 17.35 -8.37
CA ASP A 44 9.99 17.96 -7.33
C ASP A 44 10.36 17.43 -5.94
N VAL A 45 10.91 16.22 -5.88
CA VAL A 45 11.53 15.61 -4.70
C VAL A 45 12.86 14.93 -5.08
N ASP A 46 13.85 14.99 -4.18
CA ASP A 46 15.17 14.40 -4.39
C ASP A 46 15.20 12.90 -4.07
N VAL A 47 14.37 12.47 -3.12
CA VAL A 47 14.34 11.08 -2.60
C VAL A 47 12.90 10.68 -2.32
N LEU A 48 12.55 9.47 -2.71
CA LEU A 48 11.28 8.85 -2.38
C LEU A 48 11.49 7.79 -1.29
N MET A 49 10.94 8.04 -0.09
CA MET A 49 10.84 7.06 0.99
C MET A 49 9.37 6.75 1.23
N ARG A 50 8.96 5.56 0.81
CA ARG A 50 7.59 5.11 0.89
C ARG A 50 7.55 3.59 0.67
N ASN A 51 6.43 2.93 0.99
CA ASN A 51 6.16 1.52 0.64
C ASN A 51 6.14 1.30 -0.89
N SER A 52 7.30 1.44 -1.52
CA SER A 52 7.47 1.31 -2.97
C SER A 52 8.24 0.05 -3.28
N THR A 53 7.56 -0.92 -3.86
CA THR A 53 8.17 -2.19 -4.27
C THR A 53 9.23 -1.96 -5.34
N TRP A 54 10.43 -2.50 -5.15
CA TRP A 54 11.45 -2.58 -6.18
C TRP A 54 11.05 -3.64 -7.20
N THR A 55 10.73 -3.20 -8.40
CA THR A 55 10.44 -4.08 -9.54
C THR A 55 11.35 -3.74 -10.70
N GLN A 56 11.59 -4.72 -11.58
CA GLN A 56 12.40 -4.50 -12.77
C GLN A 56 11.85 -3.37 -13.64
N SER A 57 10.55 -3.33 -13.87
CA SER A 57 9.92 -2.27 -14.68
C SER A 57 10.12 -0.89 -14.07
N ARG A 58 9.99 -0.75 -12.76
CA ARG A 58 10.22 0.54 -12.08
C ARG A 58 11.68 0.99 -12.16
N ASP A 59 12.61 0.06 -12.02
CA ASP A 59 14.05 0.32 -12.10
C ASP A 59 14.48 0.67 -13.53
N THR A 60 14.00 -0.05 -14.54
CA THR A 60 14.47 0.09 -15.93
C THR A 60 13.62 1.01 -16.81
N GLU A 61 12.30 0.99 -16.67
CA GLU A 61 11.38 1.70 -17.55
C GLU A 61 11.01 3.08 -16.99
N VAL A 62 10.86 3.20 -15.68
CA VAL A 62 10.59 4.49 -15.05
C VAL A 62 11.85 5.34 -14.95
N GLY A 63 13.04 4.72 -14.92
CA GLY A 63 14.32 5.43 -14.95
C GLY A 63 14.73 6.01 -13.60
N MET A 64 14.40 5.31 -12.51
CA MET A 64 14.82 5.64 -11.14
C MET A 64 15.80 4.59 -10.63
N ASP A 65 16.77 5.02 -9.84
CA ASP A 65 17.63 4.12 -9.09
C ASP A 65 16.99 3.76 -7.75
N PHE A 66 16.94 2.47 -7.44
CA PHE A 66 16.54 2.00 -6.13
C PHE A 66 17.74 1.83 -5.20
N GLY A 67 17.61 2.34 -3.99
CA GLY A 67 18.54 2.04 -2.89
C GLY A 67 18.31 0.62 -2.34
N PRO A 68 19.03 0.24 -1.27
CA PRO A 68 18.84 -1.06 -0.64
C PRO A 68 17.42 -1.17 -0.04
N THR A 69 16.90 -2.39 0.01
CA THR A 69 15.60 -2.70 0.62
C THR A 69 15.61 -2.29 2.09
N THR A 70 14.68 -1.43 2.48
CA THR A 70 14.54 -0.91 3.84
C THR A 70 13.62 -1.75 4.71
N TYR A 71 12.65 -2.43 4.10
CA TYR A 71 11.68 -3.27 4.77
C TYR A 71 11.25 -4.43 3.86
N PHE A 72 11.07 -5.62 4.43
CA PHE A 72 10.58 -6.79 3.70
C PHE A 72 9.10 -6.97 4.02
N ASP A 73 8.25 -6.83 3.02
CA ASP A 73 6.81 -6.97 3.14
C ASP A 73 6.25 -7.83 2.00
N GLY A 74 4.98 -8.16 2.08
CA GLY A 74 4.26 -8.89 1.05
C GLY A 74 2.81 -8.45 1.00
N GLN A 75 2.19 -8.62 -0.18
CA GLN A 75 0.78 -8.37 -0.35
C GLN A 75 -0.04 -9.37 0.46
N GLN A 76 -1.05 -8.88 1.15
CA GLN A 76 -2.07 -9.66 1.84
C GLN A 76 -3.46 -9.12 1.54
N LEU A 77 -4.47 -9.89 1.92
CA LEU A 77 -5.87 -9.52 1.83
C LEU A 77 -6.44 -9.37 3.24
N MET A 78 -7.43 -8.51 3.38
CA MET A 78 -8.17 -8.35 4.63
C MET A 78 -9.67 -8.34 4.33
N GLY A 79 -10.40 -9.27 4.96
CA GLY A 79 -11.85 -9.42 4.86
C GLY A 79 -12.48 -9.49 6.23
N ARG A 80 -13.82 -9.56 6.30
CA ARG A 80 -14.54 -9.69 7.57
C ARG A 80 -14.76 -11.16 7.91
N ALA A 81 -14.65 -11.51 9.19
CA ALA A 81 -14.97 -12.84 9.68
C ALA A 81 -16.45 -13.20 9.42
N SER A 82 -17.36 -12.22 9.53
CA SER A 82 -18.79 -12.38 9.24
C SER A 82 -19.08 -12.81 7.81
N ASP A 83 -18.20 -12.43 6.86
CA ASP A 83 -18.36 -12.71 5.44
C ASP A 83 -17.70 -14.05 5.02
N GLY A 84 -17.19 -14.79 6.02
CA GLY A 84 -16.67 -16.15 5.84
C GLY A 84 -15.16 -16.22 5.58
N PHE A 85 -14.42 -15.11 5.66
CA PHE A 85 -12.98 -15.08 5.37
C PHE A 85 -12.07 -15.65 6.48
N THR A 86 -12.63 -16.16 7.58
CA THR A 86 -11.85 -16.78 8.67
C THR A 86 -11.02 -18.00 8.26
N THR A 87 -11.42 -18.68 7.19
CA THR A 87 -10.72 -19.85 6.65
C THR A 87 -10.07 -19.57 5.31
N ALA A 88 -10.15 -18.34 4.80
CA ALA A 88 -9.50 -17.95 3.56
C ALA A 88 -7.98 -17.99 3.72
N SER A 89 -7.28 -18.43 2.70
CA SER A 89 -5.83 -18.61 2.68
C SER A 89 -5.13 -17.91 1.52
N GLY A 90 -5.89 -17.32 0.60
CA GLY A 90 -5.32 -16.60 -0.54
C GLY A 90 -6.34 -16.19 -1.58
N VAL A 91 -5.85 -15.80 -2.75
CA VAL A 91 -6.65 -15.22 -3.83
C VAL A 91 -7.73 -16.20 -4.37
N ALA A 92 -7.48 -17.50 -4.32
CA ALA A 92 -8.47 -18.47 -4.77
C ALA A 92 -9.79 -18.48 -3.96
N ASP A 93 -9.77 -17.95 -2.75
CA ASP A 93 -10.90 -17.94 -1.82
C ASP A 93 -11.79 -16.69 -1.95
N VAL A 94 -11.48 -15.79 -2.90
CA VAL A 94 -12.16 -14.48 -3.03
C VAL A 94 -12.99 -14.35 -4.32
N ASP A 95 -13.37 -15.48 -4.92
CA ASP A 95 -14.21 -15.50 -6.11
C ASP A 95 -15.55 -14.78 -5.88
N GLY A 96 -15.95 -13.93 -6.82
CA GLY A 96 -17.15 -13.13 -6.75
C GLY A 96 -17.08 -11.88 -5.85
N SER A 97 -15.94 -11.62 -5.19
CA SER A 97 -15.81 -10.53 -4.22
C SER A 97 -15.53 -9.18 -4.88
N VAL A 98 -15.96 -8.11 -4.21
CA VAL A 98 -15.54 -6.73 -4.49
C VAL A 98 -14.27 -6.42 -3.69
N ILE A 99 -13.16 -6.18 -4.38
CA ILE A 99 -11.85 -5.90 -3.77
C ILE A 99 -11.48 -4.45 -3.99
N CYS A 100 -11.06 -3.77 -2.93
CA CYS A 100 -10.58 -2.40 -3.01
C CYS A 100 -9.08 -2.28 -2.75
N THR A 101 -8.40 -1.40 -3.48
CA THR A 101 -6.96 -1.13 -3.34
C THR A 101 -6.60 0.27 -3.83
N ASN A 102 -5.33 0.66 -3.70
CA ASN A 102 -4.83 1.91 -4.28
C ASN A 102 -4.50 1.78 -5.76
N ALA A 103 -4.86 2.78 -6.54
CA ALA A 103 -4.45 2.93 -7.92
C ALA A 103 -2.92 3.12 -8.05
N GLY A 104 -2.33 2.59 -9.13
CA GLY A 104 -0.90 2.71 -9.44
C GLY A 104 0.04 1.90 -8.54
N THR A 105 -0.48 0.85 -7.91
CA THR A 105 0.29 -0.02 -7.01
C THR A 105 0.58 -1.39 -7.64
N THR A 106 1.63 -2.05 -7.15
CA THR A 106 1.89 -3.46 -7.51
C THR A 106 0.80 -4.38 -7.01
N THR A 107 0.14 -4.02 -5.91
CA THR A 107 -0.95 -4.81 -5.33
C THR A 107 -2.21 -4.79 -6.18
N GLU A 108 -2.51 -3.66 -6.85
CA GLU A 108 -3.57 -3.56 -7.85
C GLU A 108 -3.31 -4.50 -9.04
N THR A 109 -2.12 -4.39 -9.64
CA THR A 109 -1.76 -5.21 -10.80
C THR A 109 -1.74 -6.70 -10.44
N ASN A 110 -1.11 -7.04 -9.32
CA ASN A 110 -0.92 -8.43 -8.91
C ASN A 110 -2.24 -9.13 -8.57
N ILE A 111 -3.19 -8.48 -7.88
CA ILE A 111 -4.49 -9.11 -7.59
C ILE A 111 -5.29 -9.34 -8.86
N SER A 112 -5.25 -8.41 -9.82
CA SER A 112 -5.91 -8.54 -11.11
C SER A 112 -5.32 -9.70 -11.94
N GLU A 113 -3.99 -9.78 -12.01
CA GLU A 113 -3.29 -10.83 -12.74
C GLU A 113 -3.52 -12.22 -12.12
N GLN A 114 -3.46 -12.33 -10.80
CA GLN A 114 -3.70 -13.59 -10.10
C GLN A 114 -5.14 -14.07 -10.25
N ALA A 115 -6.12 -13.20 -10.16
CA ALA A 115 -7.52 -13.55 -10.41
C ALA A 115 -7.70 -14.09 -11.83
N GLY A 116 -7.12 -13.42 -12.83
CA GLY A 116 -7.13 -13.89 -14.22
C GLY A 116 -6.45 -15.24 -14.41
N GLN A 117 -5.32 -15.49 -13.76
CA GLN A 117 -4.60 -16.78 -13.83
C GLN A 117 -5.38 -17.92 -13.17
N LEU A 118 -6.09 -17.63 -12.08
CA LEU A 118 -6.90 -18.61 -11.36
C LEU A 118 -8.29 -18.81 -12.01
N GLY A 119 -8.69 -17.94 -12.94
CA GLY A 119 -9.99 -17.99 -13.59
C GLY A 119 -11.15 -17.67 -12.62
N ILE A 120 -10.91 -16.84 -11.63
CA ILE A 120 -11.93 -16.34 -10.70
C ILE A 120 -12.40 -14.95 -11.12
N ASP A 121 -13.64 -14.61 -10.79
CA ASP A 121 -14.23 -13.30 -11.06
C ASP A 121 -14.11 -12.41 -9.83
N ILE A 122 -13.50 -11.24 -9.99
CA ILE A 122 -13.45 -10.21 -8.96
C ILE A 122 -13.91 -8.86 -9.54
N THR A 123 -14.49 -8.03 -8.70
CA THR A 123 -14.71 -6.61 -9.03
C THR A 123 -13.63 -5.80 -8.34
N LEU A 124 -12.76 -5.14 -9.10
CA LEU A 124 -11.67 -4.33 -8.53
C LEU A 124 -12.04 -2.85 -8.54
N ASN A 125 -12.13 -2.24 -7.37
CA ASN A 125 -12.31 -0.82 -7.16
C ASN A 125 -11.00 -0.18 -6.68
N THR A 126 -10.57 0.89 -7.35
CA THR A 126 -9.32 1.58 -7.02
C THR A 126 -9.58 2.99 -6.53
N PHE A 127 -8.77 3.45 -5.56
CA PHE A 127 -8.84 4.76 -4.93
C PHE A 127 -7.47 5.45 -4.95
N GLU A 128 -7.45 6.77 -4.83
CA GLU A 128 -6.22 7.55 -4.86
C GLU A 128 -5.34 7.32 -3.61
N ASP A 129 -5.97 7.15 -2.43
CA ASP A 129 -5.24 6.90 -1.18
C ASP A 129 -5.87 5.74 -0.39
N PHE A 130 -5.11 5.22 0.58
CA PHE A 130 -5.54 4.07 1.36
C PHE A 130 -6.50 4.42 2.49
N ASP A 131 -6.68 5.68 2.84
CA ASP A 131 -7.73 6.10 3.78
C ASP A 131 -9.09 5.97 3.12
N GLN A 132 -9.21 6.35 1.83
CA GLN A 132 -10.42 6.13 1.04
C GLN A 132 -10.72 4.63 0.86
N VAL A 133 -9.70 3.80 0.60
CA VAL A 133 -9.86 2.32 0.53
C VAL A 133 -10.41 1.79 1.85
N THR A 134 -9.83 2.19 2.96
CA THR A 134 -10.24 1.73 4.29
C THR A 134 -11.65 2.21 4.63
N GLN A 135 -12.01 3.45 4.30
CA GLN A 135 -13.34 3.98 4.54
C GLN A 135 -14.39 3.24 3.69
N ALA A 136 -14.11 3.00 2.41
CA ALA A 136 -14.99 2.22 1.54
C ALA A 136 -15.21 0.79 2.06
N TYR A 137 -14.18 0.19 2.67
CA TYR A 137 -14.30 -1.11 3.32
C TYR A 137 -15.16 -1.05 4.59
N ILE A 138 -14.96 -0.06 5.45
CA ILE A 138 -15.81 0.15 6.65
C ILE A 138 -17.28 0.32 6.26
N ASP A 139 -17.54 1.08 5.20
CA ASP A 139 -18.89 1.38 4.69
C ASP A 139 -19.54 0.19 3.94
N GLY A 140 -18.82 -0.92 3.77
CA GLY A 140 -19.34 -2.11 3.10
C GLY A 140 -19.41 -2.00 1.57
N VAL A 141 -18.71 -1.05 0.97
CA VAL A 141 -18.57 -0.94 -0.49
C VAL A 141 -17.68 -2.04 -1.05
N CYS A 142 -16.73 -2.53 -0.24
CA CYS A 142 -15.81 -3.60 -0.57
C CYS A 142 -15.98 -4.75 0.42
N ASP A 143 -15.89 -5.97 -0.07
CA ASP A 143 -15.84 -7.19 0.74
C ASP A 143 -14.43 -7.39 1.31
N ILE A 144 -13.42 -6.98 0.53
CA ILE A 144 -12.00 -7.20 0.80
C ILE A 144 -11.22 -5.93 0.46
N ILE A 145 -10.16 -5.68 1.21
CA ILE A 145 -9.11 -4.73 0.81
C ILE A 145 -7.76 -5.45 0.71
N THR A 146 -6.91 -4.95 -0.19
CA THR A 146 -5.57 -5.51 -0.38
C THR A 146 -4.51 -4.42 -0.49
N THR A 147 -3.41 -4.64 0.20
CA THR A 147 -2.17 -3.88 0.14
C THR A 147 -1.05 -4.69 0.82
N ASP A 148 0.05 -4.04 1.16
CA ASP A 148 1.14 -4.63 1.95
C ASP A 148 0.63 -5.08 3.33
N GLY A 149 1.07 -6.25 3.80
CA GLY A 149 0.59 -6.84 5.04
C GLY A 149 0.82 -5.96 6.27
N SER A 150 1.95 -5.28 6.37
CA SER A 150 2.21 -4.31 7.45
C SER A 150 1.19 -3.17 7.46
N GLY A 151 0.78 -2.71 6.28
CA GLY A 151 -0.26 -1.70 6.12
C GLY A 151 -1.62 -2.18 6.63
N LEU A 152 -2.02 -3.41 6.29
CA LEU A 152 -3.28 -4.01 6.78
C LEU A 152 -3.27 -4.19 8.29
N VAL A 153 -2.17 -4.68 8.88
CA VAL A 153 -2.02 -4.81 10.32
C VAL A 153 -2.17 -3.47 11.02
N GLY A 154 -1.54 -2.42 10.48
CA GLY A 154 -1.65 -1.07 11.02
C GLY A 154 -3.09 -0.53 10.97
N ARG A 155 -3.80 -0.75 9.84
CA ARG A 155 -5.20 -0.34 9.69
C ARG A 155 -6.12 -1.09 10.64
N LYS A 156 -5.98 -2.41 10.73
CA LYS A 156 -6.73 -3.22 11.69
C LYS A 156 -6.55 -2.70 13.12
N ALA A 157 -5.33 -2.45 13.54
CA ALA A 157 -5.02 -2.02 14.90
C ALA A 157 -5.64 -0.67 15.30
N VAL A 158 -5.86 0.23 14.33
CA VAL A 158 -6.26 1.62 14.59
C VAL A 158 -7.71 1.91 14.15
N GLN A 159 -8.20 1.25 13.12
CA GLN A 159 -9.44 1.62 12.44
C GLN A 159 -10.51 0.54 12.42
N GLU A 160 -10.22 -0.68 12.91
CA GLU A 160 -11.21 -1.75 12.98
C GLU A 160 -12.40 -1.32 13.87
N PRO A 161 -13.62 -1.24 13.32
CA PRO A 161 -14.80 -0.92 14.12
C PRO A 161 -15.10 -2.02 15.15
N ALA A 162 -15.66 -1.65 16.30
CA ALA A 162 -15.91 -2.58 17.40
C ALA A 162 -16.94 -3.69 17.07
N ASP A 163 -17.74 -3.50 16.04
CA ASP A 163 -18.76 -4.42 15.53
C ASP A 163 -18.31 -5.20 14.29
N GLN A 164 -17.08 -5.02 13.85
CA GLN A 164 -16.46 -5.76 12.76
C GLN A 164 -15.29 -6.57 13.30
N ASP A 165 -15.07 -7.74 12.74
CA ASP A 165 -13.90 -8.60 13.05
C ASP A 165 -13.13 -8.82 11.74
N TRP A 166 -12.05 -8.06 11.57
CA TRP A 166 -11.23 -8.10 10.36
C TRP A 166 -10.21 -9.23 10.45
N VAL A 167 -10.10 -10.01 9.41
CA VAL A 167 -9.12 -11.11 9.27
C VAL A 167 -8.18 -10.82 8.11
N ILE A 168 -6.88 -11.02 8.34
CA ILE A 168 -5.83 -10.86 7.33
C ILE A 168 -5.36 -12.25 6.90
N PHE A 169 -5.23 -12.46 5.60
CA PHE A 169 -4.86 -13.74 5.01
C PHE A 169 -4.07 -13.59 3.68
#